data_f097e5ef8e00b56af675d70aee58ab96
#
_entry.id   f097e5ef8e00b56af675d70aee58ab96
#
_cell.length_a   1.000
_cell.length_b   1.000
_cell.length_c   1.000
_cell.angle_alpha   90.00
_cell.angle_beta   90.00
_cell.angle_gamma   90.00
#
_symmetry.space_group_name_H-M   'P 1'
#
loop_
_entity.id
_entity.type
_entity.pdbx_description
1 polymer ?
#
loop_
_entity_poly.entity_id
_entity_poly.type
_entity_poly.pdbx_seq_one_letter_code
_entity_poly.pdbx_strand_id
1 'polypeptide(L)'
;HCWRCDTPLIYYARESWFIKMTAVRDELVANNKTVNWIPKSIGEGRFGNWLENIQDWGISRNRYWGTPLNIWECEDCGCQESIGSRAELAERSGNPDAAKVELHRPYIDEVTFTCKKCGGTMKRVPEVIDCWFDSGAMPFAQHHYPFENKDLFEQQFPAQFISEAVDQTRGWFYSLMAESTLLFHKAPYQNVIVLGHVQDENGQKMSKSKGNAVDPFDALEKYGADAIRWYFYINSAPWLPNRFHGKAVQEGQRKFMGTLWNTYAFFVLYANIDNFDATKYTLDYDKLTVMDKWLLSKLNSAVAAVDDNLGNYRIPEAARALEEFVDDMSNWYVRRSRERFWAKGMEQDKINAYMTLYTALVTICKAAAPMIPFMTEDIYRNLVCSIDPSAPESIHLCDFPTVDEKMIDRALEKAMDEVLKIVVMGRACRNSANIKNRQPIGQMYVKAPEALSDFYVNIIADELNVKKVTFTDDVSSYTDYQFKPQLRTVGPKYG
;
A
#
# COMPACT_ATOMS: atom_id res chain seq x y z
N HIS A 1 -34.40 -9.35 -11.60
CA HIS A 1 -34.20 -10.60 -10.86
C HIS A 1 -33.41 -10.35 -9.57
N CYS A 2 -33.65 -11.17 -8.56
CA CYS A 2 -32.89 -11.15 -7.30
C CYS A 2 -31.47 -11.64 -7.56
N TRP A 3 -30.46 -10.86 -7.21
CA TRP A 3 -29.05 -11.22 -7.40
C TRP A 3 -28.60 -12.49 -6.63
N ARG A 4 -29.39 -12.92 -5.64
CA ARG A 4 -29.04 -14.09 -4.81
C ARG A 4 -29.69 -15.38 -5.26
N CYS A 5 -30.97 -15.34 -5.69
CA CYS A 5 -31.77 -16.52 -6.02
C CYS A 5 -32.40 -16.48 -7.42
N ASP A 6 -32.08 -15.46 -8.18
CA ASP A 6 -32.56 -15.24 -9.57
C ASP A 6 -34.08 -15.18 -9.75
N THR A 7 -34.83 -15.02 -8.65
CA THR A 7 -36.27 -14.86 -8.71
C THR A 7 -36.63 -13.55 -9.40
N PRO A 8 -37.62 -13.51 -10.31
CA PRO A 8 -38.10 -12.27 -10.89
C PRO A 8 -38.60 -11.28 -9.83
N LEU A 9 -38.24 -10.01 -10.00
CA LEU A 9 -38.68 -8.92 -9.13
C LEU A 9 -39.66 -8.01 -9.90
N ILE A 10 -40.57 -7.39 -9.15
CA ILE A 10 -41.50 -6.39 -9.67
C ILE A 10 -41.18 -5.02 -9.07
N TYR A 11 -41.52 -3.96 -9.79
CA TYR A 11 -41.52 -2.62 -9.26
C TYR A 11 -42.75 -2.40 -8.42
N TYR A 12 -42.57 -1.86 -7.20
CA TYR A 12 -43.63 -1.61 -6.27
C TYR A 12 -43.44 -0.25 -5.61
N ALA A 13 -44.41 0.65 -5.78
CA ALA A 13 -44.39 1.97 -5.15
C ALA A 13 -44.67 1.85 -3.66
N ARG A 14 -43.91 2.55 -2.83
CA ARG A 14 -44.02 2.53 -1.40
C ARG A 14 -43.61 3.88 -0.82
N GLU A 15 -44.31 4.28 0.25
CA GLU A 15 -43.89 5.42 1.06
C GLU A 15 -42.55 5.15 1.71
N SER A 16 -41.70 6.17 1.73
CA SER A 16 -40.34 6.06 2.24
C SER A 16 -39.85 7.42 2.75
N TRP A 17 -38.95 7.40 3.70
CA TRP A 17 -38.26 8.58 4.19
C TRP A 17 -37.06 8.91 3.32
N PHE A 18 -36.89 10.20 3.00
CA PHE A 18 -35.81 10.69 2.15
C PHE A 18 -35.08 11.83 2.81
N ILE A 19 -33.75 11.88 2.61
CA ILE A 19 -32.95 13.09 2.80
C ILE A 19 -32.86 13.79 1.45
N LYS A 20 -33.21 15.10 1.42
CA LYS A 20 -33.20 15.90 0.19
C LYS A 20 -31.77 16.27 -0.20
N MET A 21 -31.02 15.31 -0.76
CA MET A 21 -29.64 15.50 -1.16
C MET A 21 -29.48 16.49 -2.31
N THR A 22 -30.51 16.64 -3.14
CA THR A 22 -30.55 17.64 -4.22
C THR A 22 -30.42 19.08 -3.71
N ALA A 23 -30.77 19.36 -2.45
CA ALA A 23 -30.63 20.67 -1.84
C ALA A 23 -29.14 21.05 -1.57
N VAL A 24 -28.27 20.07 -1.39
CA VAL A 24 -26.84 20.27 -1.09
C VAL A 24 -25.92 19.78 -2.22
N ARG A 25 -26.47 19.56 -3.42
CA ARG A 25 -25.73 19.03 -4.58
C ARG A 25 -24.48 19.84 -4.89
N ASP A 26 -24.59 21.15 -4.99
CA ASP A 26 -23.48 22.01 -5.38
C ASP A 26 -22.35 22.02 -4.34
N GLU A 27 -22.71 21.88 -3.07
CA GLU A 27 -21.79 21.73 -1.95
C GLU A 27 -21.09 20.36 -1.96
N LEU A 28 -21.82 19.28 -2.24
CA LEU A 28 -21.24 17.95 -2.44
C LEU A 28 -20.18 17.95 -3.56
N VAL A 29 -20.49 18.59 -4.68
CA VAL A 29 -19.56 18.72 -5.80
C VAL A 29 -18.34 19.56 -5.41
N ALA A 30 -18.54 20.66 -4.67
CA ALA A 30 -17.45 21.50 -4.20
C ALA A 30 -16.54 20.74 -3.21
N ASN A 31 -17.11 20.03 -2.25
CA ASN A 31 -16.39 19.23 -1.28
C ASN A 31 -15.59 18.12 -1.95
N ASN A 32 -16.16 17.43 -2.94
CA ASN A 32 -15.45 16.40 -3.72
C ASN A 32 -14.19 16.92 -4.40
N LYS A 33 -14.20 18.17 -4.88
CA LYS A 33 -13.03 18.80 -5.53
C LYS A 33 -11.87 19.08 -4.59
N THR A 34 -12.10 19.07 -3.27
CA THR A 34 -11.04 19.23 -2.25
C THR A 34 -10.28 17.95 -1.95
N VAL A 35 -10.81 16.79 -2.39
CA VAL A 35 -10.26 15.46 -2.09
C VAL A 35 -9.21 15.08 -3.11
N ASN A 36 -8.08 14.57 -2.64
CA ASN A 36 -7.06 13.95 -3.48
C ASN A 36 -7.44 12.50 -3.81
N TRP A 37 -8.08 12.31 -4.95
CA TRP A 37 -8.45 10.99 -5.45
C TRP A 37 -7.31 10.31 -6.21
N ILE A 38 -7.04 9.06 -5.88
CA ILE A 38 -6.03 8.23 -6.52
C ILE A 38 -6.71 6.96 -7.06
N PRO A 39 -6.93 6.86 -8.38
CA PRO A 39 -6.62 7.83 -9.43
C PRO A 39 -7.61 9.00 -9.47
N LYS A 40 -7.14 10.15 -9.89
CA LYS A 40 -7.93 11.38 -10.02
C LYS A 40 -9.19 11.22 -10.88
N SER A 41 -9.12 10.36 -11.92
CA SER A 41 -10.24 10.06 -12.82
C SER A 41 -11.48 9.47 -12.13
N ILE A 42 -11.34 8.86 -10.96
CA ILE A 42 -12.50 8.36 -10.18
C ILE A 42 -13.24 9.53 -9.54
N GLY A 43 -12.52 10.47 -8.92
CA GLY A 43 -13.11 11.65 -8.30
C GLY A 43 -13.77 12.59 -9.29
N GLU A 44 -13.13 12.82 -10.45
CA GLU A 44 -13.65 13.68 -11.52
C GLU A 44 -14.74 12.98 -12.34
N GLY A 45 -14.57 11.68 -12.65
CA GLY A 45 -15.46 10.90 -13.48
C GLY A 45 -16.55 10.18 -12.68
N ARG A 46 -16.31 8.91 -12.33
CA ARG A 46 -17.35 8.03 -11.76
C ARG A 46 -18.04 8.60 -10.53
N PHE A 47 -17.29 9.20 -9.60
CA PHE A 47 -17.87 9.77 -8.37
C PHE A 47 -18.39 11.18 -8.59
N GLY A 48 -17.62 12.05 -9.27
CA GLY A 48 -18.03 13.43 -9.58
C GLY A 48 -19.32 13.49 -10.39
N ASN A 49 -19.41 12.74 -11.49
CA ASN A 49 -20.63 12.66 -12.30
C ASN A 49 -21.84 12.14 -11.51
N TRP A 50 -21.62 11.28 -10.52
CA TRP A 50 -22.67 10.83 -9.63
C TRP A 50 -23.19 11.95 -8.75
N LEU A 51 -22.30 12.74 -8.14
CA LEU A 51 -22.68 13.86 -7.30
C LEU A 51 -23.40 14.98 -8.10
N GLU A 52 -22.96 15.24 -9.33
CA GLU A 52 -23.62 16.21 -10.22
C GLU A 52 -25.06 15.82 -10.57
N ASN A 53 -25.33 14.51 -10.63
CA ASN A 53 -26.65 13.96 -10.94
C ASN A 53 -27.31 13.30 -9.71
N ILE A 54 -26.97 13.78 -8.52
CA ILE A 54 -27.45 13.18 -7.27
C ILE A 54 -28.98 13.20 -7.18
N GLN A 55 -29.54 12.11 -6.69
CA GLN A 55 -30.94 11.98 -6.35
C GLN A 55 -31.11 12.03 -4.81
N ASP A 56 -32.32 12.31 -4.36
CA ASP A 56 -32.62 12.29 -2.93
C ASP A 56 -32.42 10.88 -2.37
N TRP A 57 -31.85 10.81 -1.18
CA TRP A 57 -31.43 9.54 -0.57
C TRP A 57 -32.59 8.93 0.21
N GLY A 58 -33.15 7.83 -0.26
CA GLY A 58 -34.14 7.05 0.47
C GLY A 58 -33.49 6.29 1.62
N ILE A 59 -33.69 6.76 2.85
CA ILE A 59 -33.00 6.25 4.04
C ILE A 59 -33.79 5.19 4.82
N SER A 60 -35.08 5.01 4.60
CA SER A 60 -35.87 4.05 5.34
C SER A 60 -35.83 2.64 4.73
N ARG A 61 -35.84 1.63 5.62
CA ARG A 61 -35.89 0.22 5.23
C ARG A 61 -36.97 -0.47 6.04
N ASN A 62 -37.78 -1.29 5.36
CA ASN A 62 -38.78 -2.11 6.04
C ASN A 62 -38.13 -3.44 6.45
N ARG A 63 -37.45 -3.41 7.57
CA ARG A 63 -36.78 -4.57 8.17
C ARG A 63 -37.07 -4.58 9.67
N TYR A 64 -37.00 -5.79 10.26
CA TYR A 64 -37.15 -5.90 11.71
C TYR A 64 -35.89 -5.40 12.41
N TRP A 65 -34.69 -5.83 11.99
CA TRP A 65 -33.43 -5.49 12.62
C TRP A 65 -32.71 -4.38 11.86
N GLY A 66 -32.20 -3.42 12.60
CA GLY A 66 -31.42 -2.27 12.16
C GLY A 66 -31.59 -1.11 13.13
N THR A 67 -30.93 0.01 12.88
CA THR A 67 -31.07 1.25 13.64
C THR A 67 -32.46 1.84 13.39
N PRO A 68 -33.38 1.92 14.39
CA PRO A 68 -34.71 2.48 14.20
C PRO A 68 -34.67 3.96 13.83
N LEU A 69 -35.50 4.38 12.88
CA LEU A 69 -35.70 5.80 12.63
C LEU A 69 -36.28 6.47 13.91
N ASN A 70 -35.66 7.57 14.30
CA ASN A 70 -35.97 8.30 15.52
C ASN A 70 -37.08 9.32 15.30
N ILE A 71 -38.14 8.92 14.59
CA ILE A 71 -39.28 9.76 14.23
C ILE A 71 -40.54 9.17 14.86
N TRP A 72 -41.32 10.00 15.58
CA TRP A 72 -42.62 9.69 16.08
C TRP A 72 -43.69 10.44 15.30
N GLU A 73 -44.75 9.77 14.96
CA GLU A 73 -45.86 10.31 14.20
C GLU A 73 -47.18 10.17 15.05
N CYS A 74 -48.00 11.22 15.03
CA CYS A 74 -49.26 11.22 15.71
C CYS A 74 -50.31 10.42 14.94
N GLU A 75 -50.94 9.44 15.60
CA GLU A 75 -51.98 8.60 14.99
C GLU A 75 -53.21 9.39 14.56
N ASP A 76 -53.52 10.54 15.24
CA ASP A 76 -54.73 11.31 15.00
C ASP A 76 -54.55 12.43 13.97
N CYS A 77 -53.39 13.12 13.95
CA CYS A 77 -53.21 14.31 13.10
C CYS A 77 -52.00 14.24 12.16
N GLY A 78 -51.24 13.14 12.17
CA GLY A 78 -50.07 12.96 11.33
C GLY A 78 -48.92 13.92 11.65
N CYS A 79 -48.93 14.60 12.80
CA CYS A 79 -47.82 15.46 13.21
C CYS A 79 -46.59 14.60 13.50
N GLN A 80 -45.42 15.00 12.97
CA GLN A 80 -44.16 14.28 13.11
C GLN A 80 -43.21 15.03 14.02
N GLU A 81 -42.47 14.30 14.85
CA GLU A 81 -41.43 14.82 15.74
C GLU A 81 -40.23 13.89 15.74
N SER A 82 -39.02 14.45 15.55
CA SER A 82 -37.78 13.72 15.64
C SER A 82 -37.21 13.84 17.05
N ILE A 83 -36.75 12.74 17.63
CA ILE A 83 -36.12 12.68 18.95
C ILE A 83 -34.64 12.45 18.82
N GLY A 84 -33.83 13.40 19.24
CA GLY A 84 -32.37 13.42 19.01
C GLY A 84 -31.54 12.78 20.11
N SER A 85 -32.12 12.48 21.29
CA SER A 85 -31.34 11.90 22.40
C SER A 85 -32.21 11.09 23.36
N ARG A 86 -31.56 10.26 24.17
CA ARG A 86 -32.18 9.51 25.25
C ARG A 86 -32.81 10.45 26.32
N ALA A 87 -32.16 11.58 26.60
CA ALA A 87 -32.63 12.56 27.53
C ALA A 87 -33.94 13.22 27.01
N GLU A 88 -33.95 13.61 25.73
CA GLU A 88 -35.11 14.15 25.06
C GLU A 88 -36.30 13.14 25.03
N LEU A 89 -35.99 11.86 24.78
CA LEU A 89 -36.96 10.78 24.79
C LEU A 89 -37.62 10.66 26.17
N ALA A 90 -36.86 10.69 27.25
CA ALA A 90 -37.37 10.66 28.62
C ALA A 90 -38.21 11.89 28.95
N GLU A 91 -37.77 13.08 28.56
CA GLU A 91 -38.52 14.33 28.76
C GLU A 91 -39.85 14.28 28.00
N ARG A 92 -39.82 13.92 26.71
CA ARG A 92 -41.01 13.90 25.85
C ARG A 92 -42.04 12.84 26.27
N SER A 93 -41.57 11.67 26.70
CA SER A 93 -42.44 10.59 27.20
C SER A 93 -42.96 10.84 28.63
N GLY A 94 -42.37 11.78 29.38
CA GLY A 94 -42.63 11.96 30.79
C GLY A 94 -42.21 10.76 31.66
N ASN A 95 -41.38 9.87 31.10
CA ASN A 95 -40.91 8.66 31.76
C ASN A 95 -39.37 8.64 31.83
N PRO A 96 -38.75 8.84 33.01
CA PRO A 96 -37.30 8.81 33.17
C PRO A 96 -36.64 7.49 32.71
N ASP A 97 -37.37 6.37 32.79
CA ASP A 97 -36.85 5.07 32.38
C ASP A 97 -36.72 4.94 30.86
N ALA A 98 -37.42 5.79 30.09
CA ALA A 98 -37.25 5.83 28.64
C ALA A 98 -35.81 6.22 28.20
N ALA A 99 -35.05 6.92 29.05
CA ALA A 99 -33.63 7.19 28.83
C ALA A 99 -32.76 5.92 28.84
N LYS A 100 -33.24 4.82 29.40
CA LYS A 100 -32.51 3.56 29.55
C LYS A 100 -33.04 2.45 28.65
N VAL A 101 -34.08 2.73 27.86
CA VAL A 101 -34.68 1.73 26.98
C VAL A 101 -33.68 1.20 25.95
N GLU A 102 -33.78 -0.07 25.61
CA GLU A 102 -33.06 -0.64 24.47
C GLU A 102 -33.56 0.03 23.18
N LEU A 103 -32.67 0.64 22.40
CA LEU A 103 -33.04 1.43 21.22
C LEU A 103 -33.45 0.61 20.01
N HIS A 104 -33.25 -0.72 20.03
CA HIS A 104 -33.74 -1.59 18.98
C HIS A 104 -35.20 -1.99 19.17
N ARG A 105 -35.77 -2.48 18.07
CA ARG A 105 -37.12 -3.08 18.11
C ARG A 105 -37.08 -4.40 18.88
N PRO A 106 -38.12 -4.75 19.64
CA PRO A 106 -39.43 -4.04 19.76
C PRO A 106 -39.44 -2.93 20.81
N TYR A 107 -38.41 -2.82 21.66
CA TYR A 107 -38.40 -2.05 22.88
C TYR A 107 -38.67 -0.55 22.67
N ILE A 108 -38.01 0.05 21.69
CA ILE A 108 -38.16 1.47 21.37
C ILE A 108 -39.57 1.78 20.83
N ASP A 109 -40.25 0.81 20.21
CA ASP A 109 -41.59 0.97 19.64
C ASP A 109 -42.64 1.07 20.73
N GLU A 110 -42.35 0.63 21.95
CA GLU A 110 -43.25 0.72 23.11
C GLU A 110 -43.28 2.12 23.74
N VAL A 111 -42.29 2.98 23.41
CA VAL A 111 -42.23 4.33 23.96
C VAL A 111 -43.13 5.25 23.15
N THR A 112 -44.19 5.70 23.81
CA THR A 112 -45.19 6.63 23.26
C THR A 112 -45.30 7.89 24.11
N PHE A 113 -45.81 8.97 23.54
CA PHE A 113 -46.04 10.22 24.25
C PHE A 113 -47.14 11.05 23.59
N THR A 114 -47.56 12.13 24.25
CA THR A 114 -48.67 12.96 23.80
C THR A 114 -48.24 13.96 22.72
N CYS A 115 -49.02 14.05 21.67
CA CYS A 115 -48.85 15.03 20.59
C CYS A 115 -49.11 16.47 21.12
N LYS A 116 -48.13 17.35 20.91
CA LYS A 116 -48.24 18.78 21.30
C LYS A 116 -49.32 19.53 20.50
N LYS A 117 -49.68 19.05 19.30
CA LYS A 117 -50.61 19.73 18.40
C LYS A 117 -52.06 19.38 18.66
N CYS A 118 -52.40 18.12 18.93
CA CYS A 118 -53.78 17.68 19.04
C CYS A 118 -54.09 16.89 20.32
N GLY A 119 -53.09 16.55 21.13
CA GLY A 119 -53.27 15.73 22.32
C GLY A 119 -53.36 14.23 22.05
N GLY A 120 -53.26 13.79 20.81
CA GLY A 120 -53.28 12.38 20.42
C GLY A 120 -51.99 11.63 20.76
N THR A 121 -51.95 10.34 20.43
CA THR A 121 -50.78 9.48 20.73
C THR A 121 -49.75 9.55 19.65
N MET A 122 -48.51 9.84 20.02
CA MET A 122 -47.30 9.76 19.15
C MET A 122 -46.71 8.37 19.24
N LYS A 123 -46.54 7.70 18.10
CA LYS A 123 -45.86 6.41 17.97
C LYS A 123 -44.69 6.51 17.01
N ARG A 124 -43.63 5.75 17.29
CA ARG A 124 -42.49 5.69 16.40
C ARG A 124 -42.86 5.02 15.06
N VAL A 125 -42.36 5.58 13.95
CA VAL A 125 -42.53 4.98 12.62
C VAL A 125 -41.84 3.60 12.55
N PRO A 126 -42.41 2.60 11.86
CA PRO A 126 -41.96 1.21 11.99
C PRO A 126 -40.60 0.92 11.26
N GLU A 127 -40.14 1.84 10.43
CA GLU A 127 -38.96 1.67 9.60
C GLU A 127 -37.67 1.72 10.44
N VAL A 128 -36.63 1.11 9.89
CA VAL A 128 -35.22 1.26 10.30
C VAL A 128 -34.45 2.07 9.28
N ILE A 129 -33.36 2.67 9.69
CA ILE A 129 -32.52 3.47 8.80
C ILE A 129 -31.69 2.57 7.88
N ASP A 130 -31.27 3.08 6.75
CA ASP A 130 -30.32 2.44 5.84
C ASP A 130 -28.96 2.24 6.53
N CYS A 131 -28.40 1.03 6.49
CA CYS A 131 -27.11 0.73 7.09
C CYS A 131 -25.96 1.57 6.49
N TRP A 132 -26.13 2.12 5.28
CA TRP A 132 -25.19 3.07 4.72
C TRP A 132 -25.16 4.41 5.45
N PHE A 133 -26.24 4.80 6.09
CA PHE A 133 -26.26 5.94 7.00
C PHE A 133 -25.44 5.64 8.26
N ASP A 134 -25.65 4.48 8.89
CA ASP A 134 -24.84 4.09 10.05
C ASP A 134 -23.35 4.09 9.74
N SER A 135 -22.95 3.58 8.55
CA SER A 135 -21.55 3.56 8.14
C SER A 135 -21.00 4.94 7.77
N GLY A 136 -21.85 5.83 7.25
CA GLY A 136 -21.51 7.23 6.94
C GLY A 136 -21.31 8.08 8.19
N ALA A 137 -22.00 7.72 9.28
CA ALA A 137 -21.89 8.38 10.58
C ALA A 137 -20.59 8.05 11.33
N MET A 138 -19.84 7.03 10.90
CA MET A 138 -18.67 6.53 11.62
C MET A 138 -17.68 7.61 12.08
N PRO A 139 -17.31 8.63 11.25
CA PRO A 139 -16.29 9.60 11.65
C PRO A 139 -16.61 10.36 12.94
N PHE A 140 -17.88 10.62 13.22
CA PHE A 140 -18.31 11.34 14.41
C PHE A 140 -18.96 10.42 15.44
N ALA A 141 -19.66 9.38 15.02
CA ALA A 141 -20.34 8.45 15.92
C ALA A 141 -19.36 7.67 16.80
N GLN A 142 -18.19 7.26 16.27
CA GLN A 142 -17.15 6.55 17.05
C GLN A 142 -16.64 7.37 18.25
N HIS A 143 -16.70 8.69 18.17
CA HIS A 143 -16.28 9.60 19.23
C HIS A 143 -17.44 10.02 20.16
N HIS A 144 -18.67 9.61 19.86
CA HIS A 144 -19.89 10.10 20.48
C HIS A 144 -20.00 11.64 20.39
N TYR A 145 -19.50 12.20 19.29
CA TYR A 145 -19.59 13.64 19.01
C TYR A 145 -21.06 14.05 18.77
N PRO A 146 -21.51 15.21 19.24
CA PRO A 146 -20.76 16.27 19.93
C PRO A 146 -20.74 16.17 21.46
N PHE A 147 -21.24 15.07 22.04
CA PHE A 147 -21.46 14.93 23.49
C PHE A 147 -20.17 14.57 24.24
N GLU A 148 -19.28 13.82 23.61
CA GLU A 148 -17.99 13.37 24.14
C GLU A 148 -16.88 13.53 23.09
N ASN A 149 -15.63 13.52 23.54
CA ASN A 149 -14.42 13.47 22.70
C ASN A 149 -14.35 14.53 21.58
N LYS A 150 -14.93 15.71 21.81
CA LYS A 150 -15.01 16.78 20.82
C LYS A 150 -13.63 17.18 20.30
N ASP A 151 -12.66 17.41 21.20
CA ASP A 151 -11.31 17.84 20.82
C ASP A 151 -10.60 16.78 19.97
N LEU A 152 -10.81 15.49 20.28
CA LEU A 152 -10.24 14.38 19.53
C LEU A 152 -10.84 14.30 18.12
N PHE A 153 -12.16 14.44 18.00
CA PHE A 153 -12.84 14.50 16.71
C PHE A 153 -12.31 15.67 15.87
N GLU A 154 -12.24 16.87 16.42
CA GLU A 154 -11.77 18.07 15.70
C GLU A 154 -10.34 17.95 15.22
N GLN A 155 -9.47 17.20 15.93
CA GLN A 155 -8.09 16.90 15.51
C GLN A 155 -8.01 15.86 14.39
N GLN A 156 -8.94 14.90 14.35
CA GLN A 156 -8.89 13.76 13.41
C GLN A 156 -9.80 13.90 12.20
N PHE A 157 -10.69 14.91 12.19
CA PHE A 157 -11.63 15.12 11.11
C PHE A 157 -11.32 16.39 10.29
N PRO A 158 -11.22 16.30 8.96
CA PRO A 158 -11.38 15.11 8.09
C PRO A 158 -10.27 14.07 8.26
N ALA A 159 -10.59 12.79 7.98
CA ALA A 159 -9.59 11.74 7.96
C ALA A 159 -8.49 12.03 6.93
N GLN A 160 -7.23 11.82 7.27
CA GLN A 160 -6.11 12.03 6.35
C GLN A 160 -6.15 11.07 5.16
N PHE A 161 -6.60 9.83 5.38
CA PHE A 161 -6.56 8.78 4.38
C PHE A 161 -7.68 7.75 4.58
N ILE A 162 -8.31 7.36 3.47
CA ILE A 162 -9.17 6.16 3.40
C ILE A 162 -8.86 5.37 2.14
N SER A 163 -9.19 4.07 2.13
CA SER A 163 -9.03 3.21 0.96
C SER A 163 -10.07 2.11 0.94
N GLU A 164 -10.74 1.95 -0.18
CA GLU A 164 -11.69 0.88 -0.47
C GLU A 164 -11.82 0.66 -1.98
N ALA A 165 -12.56 -0.38 -2.39
CA ALA A 165 -12.75 -0.70 -3.79
C ALA A 165 -13.68 0.29 -4.52
N VAL A 166 -13.61 0.29 -5.83
CA VAL A 166 -14.30 1.26 -6.72
C VAL A 166 -15.83 1.22 -6.61
N ASP A 167 -16.42 0.12 -6.18
CA ASP A 167 -17.86 0.01 -5.93
C ASP A 167 -18.32 0.93 -4.78
N GLN A 168 -17.43 1.30 -3.85
CA GLN A 168 -17.73 2.21 -2.74
C GLN A 168 -17.98 3.67 -3.16
N THR A 169 -17.77 4.01 -4.42
CA THR A 169 -18.29 5.26 -5.00
C THR A 169 -19.83 5.32 -5.00
N ARG A 170 -20.51 4.18 -4.83
CA ARG A 170 -21.95 4.02 -4.67
C ARG A 170 -22.33 3.39 -3.32
N GLY A 171 -21.45 3.54 -2.34
CA GLY A 171 -21.59 2.99 -0.99
C GLY A 171 -20.92 3.93 0.01
N TRP A 172 -19.90 3.46 0.69
CA TRP A 172 -19.29 4.14 1.82
C TRP A 172 -18.66 5.51 1.48
N PHE A 173 -17.98 5.65 0.35
CA PHE A 173 -17.44 6.96 -0.04
C PHE A 173 -18.52 8.01 -0.19
N TYR A 174 -19.70 7.61 -0.71
CA TYR A 174 -20.84 8.49 -0.84
C TYR A 174 -21.50 8.82 0.49
N SER A 175 -21.82 7.82 1.32
CA SER A 175 -22.49 8.06 2.59
C SER A 175 -21.64 8.94 3.53
N LEU A 176 -20.32 8.71 3.59
CA LEU A 176 -19.41 9.61 4.29
C LEU A 176 -19.49 11.06 3.77
N MET A 177 -19.42 11.24 2.45
CA MET A 177 -19.47 12.58 1.82
C MET A 177 -20.81 13.27 2.06
N ALA A 178 -21.90 12.51 1.96
CA ALA A 178 -23.27 13.03 2.15
C ALA A 178 -23.47 13.56 3.57
N GLU A 179 -23.17 12.75 4.58
CA GLU A 179 -23.38 13.14 5.98
C GLU A 179 -22.41 14.24 6.43
N SER A 180 -21.15 14.16 5.99
CA SER A 180 -20.20 15.23 6.27
C SER A 180 -20.61 16.57 5.66
N THR A 181 -21.12 16.57 4.44
CA THR A 181 -21.62 17.79 3.80
C THR A 181 -22.83 18.35 4.53
N LEU A 182 -23.76 17.48 4.93
CA LEU A 182 -24.97 17.90 5.65
C LEU A 182 -24.68 18.47 7.04
N LEU A 183 -23.71 17.91 7.77
CA LEU A 183 -23.46 18.23 9.17
C LEU A 183 -22.29 19.22 9.36
N PHE A 184 -21.25 19.14 8.53
CA PHE A 184 -20.00 19.85 8.73
C PHE A 184 -19.59 20.75 7.56
N HIS A 185 -20.33 20.75 6.45
CA HIS A 185 -20.08 21.56 5.26
C HIS A 185 -18.68 21.37 4.65
N LYS A 186 -18.08 20.18 4.79
CA LYS A 186 -16.74 19.84 4.27
C LYS A 186 -16.63 18.36 3.92
N ALA A 187 -15.61 18.02 3.14
CA ALA A 187 -15.29 16.63 2.82
C ALA A 187 -14.86 15.86 4.08
N PRO A 188 -15.23 14.56 4.22
CA PRO A 188 -14.91 13.75 5.40
C PRO A 188 -13.50 13.17 5.37
N TYR A 189 -12.81 13.21 4.24
CA TYR A 189 -11.49 12.65 4.01
C TYR A 189 -10.69 13.51 3.04
N GLN A 190 -9.36 13.44 3.16
CA GLN A 190 -8.44 14.24 2.36
C GLN A 190 -7.86 13.45 1.18
N ASN A 191 -7.46 12.20 1.40
CA ASN A 191 -6.84 11.33 0.41
C ASN A 191 -7.58 10.00 0.31
N VAL A 192 -7.82 9.54 -0.91
CA VAL A 192 -8.51 8.27 -1.19
C VAL A 192 -7.75 7.47 -2.23
N ILE A 193 -7.27 6.28 -1.85
CA ILE A 193 -6.86 5.29 -2.85
C ILE A 193 -8.06 4.39 -3.16
N VAL A 194 -8.48 4.41 -4.42
CA VAL A 194 -9.58 3.56 -4.90
C VAL A 194 -9.00 2.27 -5.45
N LEU A 195 -9.34 1.14 -4.85
CA LEU A 195 -8.80 -0.16 -5.24
C LEU A 195 -9.53 -0.77 -6.42
N GLY A 196 -8.78 -1.42 -7.31
CA GLY A 196 -9.30 -2.29 -8.35
C GLY A 196 -9.78 -3.63 -7.77
N HIS A 197 -10.58 -4.36 -8.55
CA HIS A 197 -11.04 -5.69 -8.15
C HIS A 197 -9.92 -6.73 -8.24
N VAL A 198 -9.89 -7.65 -7.28
CA VAL A 198 -9.07 -8.87 -7.38
C VAL A 198 -9.79 -9.86 -8.27
N GLN A 199 -9.08 -10.36 -9.28
CA GLN A 199 -9.56 -11.30 -10.29
C GLN A 199 -8.81 -12.63 -10.14
N ASP A 200 -9.39 -13.69 -10.70
CA ASP A 200 -8.71 -14.98 -10.81
C ASP A 200 -7.53 -14.92 -11.83
N GLU A 201 -6.82 -16.02 -11.98
CA GLU A 201 -5.66 -16.11 -12.91
C GLU A 201 -6.03 -15.83 -14.38
N ASN A 202 -7.29 -16.03 -14.75
CA ASN A 202 -7.82 -15.79 -16.11
C ASN A 202 -8.35 -14.36 -16.29
N GLY A 203 -8.30 -13.52 -15.24
CA GLY A 203 -8.84 -12.17 -15.27
C GLY A 203 -10.36 -12.09 -15.12
N GLN A 204 -10.98 -13.14 -14.57
CA GLN A 204 -12.41 -13.15 -14.29
C GLN A 204 -12.68 -12.68 -12.85
N LYS A 205 -13.80 -11.99 -12.66
CA LYS A 205 -14.24 -11.59 -11.31
C LYS A 205 -14.45 -12.83 -10.45
N MET A 206 -13.81 -12.87 -9.29
CA MET A 206 -13.98 -13.96 -8.32
C MET A 206 -15.41 -13.95 -7.76
N SER A 207 -16.01 -15.13 -7.66
CA SER A 207 -17.35 -15.32 -7.10
C SER A 207 -17.46 -16.72 -6.50
N LYS A 208 -18.05 -16.80 -5.31
CA LYS A 208 -18.36 -18.12 -4.67
C LYS A 208 -19.25 -18.99 -5.54
N SER A 209 -20.20 -18.39 -6.26
CA SER A 209 -21.13 -19.09 -7.17
C SER A 209 -20.45 -19.68 -8.40
N LYS A 210 -19.33 -19.13 -8.84
CA LYS A 210 -18.53 -19.63 -9.97
C LYS A 210 -17.43 -20.61 -9.55
N GLY A 211 -17.19 -20.80 -8.26
CA GLY A 211 -16.15 -21.68 -7.74
C GLY A 211 -14.71 -21.22 -8.02
N ASN A 212 -14.50 -19.97 -8.46
CA ASN A 212 -13.19 -19.41 -8.77
C ASN A 212 -12.66 -18.47 -7.68
N ALA A 213 -13.33 -18.40 -6.52
CA ALA A 213 -12.86 -17.64 -5.38
C ALA A 213 -11.71 -18.38 -4.69
N VAL A 214 -10.63 -17.63 -4.38
CA VAL A 214 -9.54 -18.14 -3.54
C VAL A 214 -9.91 -17.89 -2.08
N ASP A 215 -9.80 -18.93 -1.25
CA ASP A 215 -9.95 -18.76 0.20
C ASP A 215 -8.72 -18.01 0.74
N PRO A 216 -8.91 -16.88 1.43
CA PRO A 216 -7.79 -16.10 1.96
C PRO A 216 -6.95 -16.85 2.98
N PHE A 217 -7.57 -17.72 3.81
CA PHE A 217 -6.84 -18.49 4.82
C PHE A 217 -5.98 -19.59 4.20
N ASP A 218 -6.49 -20.28 3.17
CA ASP A 218 -5.70 -21.24 2.40
C ASP A 218 -4.50 -20.57 1.71
N ALA A 219 -4.71 -19.35 1.19
CA ALA A 219 -3.63 -18.58 0.58
C ALA A 219 -2.59 -18.11 1.60
N LEU A 220 -3.02 -17.68 2.78
CA LEU A 220 -2.14 -17.27 3.89
C LEU A 220 -1.31 -18.45 4.39
N GLU A 221 -1.91 -19.63 4.56
CA GLU A 221 -1.22 -20.85 4.98
C GLU A 221 -0.18 -21.28 3.94
N LYS A 222 -0.52 -21.19 2.67
CA LYS A 222 0.34 -21.66 1.57
C LYS A 222 1.51 -20.72 1.25
N TYR A 223 1.30 -19.41 1.29
CA TYR A 223 2.29 -18.42 0.81
C TYR A 223 2.87 -17.56 1.93
N GLY A 224 2.19 -17.46 3.06
CA GLY A 224 2.50 -16.51 4.12
C GLY A 224 1.95 -15.11 3.85
N ALA A 225 1.66 -14.38 4.92
CA ALA A 225 1.06 -13.05 4.82
C ALA A 225 1.97 -12.03 4.10
N ASP A 226 3.27 -12.03 4.40
CA ASP A 226 4.22 -11.10 3.81
C ASP A 226 4.35 -11.27 2.28
N ALA A 227 4.32 -12.51 1.78
CA ALA A 227 4.40 -12.78 0.36
C ALA A 227 3.16 -12.26 -0.40
N ILE A 228 1.97 -12.43 0.20
CA ILE A 228 0.72 -11.94 -0.36
C ILE A 228 0.69 -10.41 -0.33
N ARG A 229 1.08 -9.79 0.80
CA ARG A 229 1.19 -8.33 0.93
C ARG A 229 2.15 -7.75 -0.09
N TRP A 230 3.36 -8.31 -0.19
CA TRP A 230 4.37 -7.90 -1.16
C TRP A 230 3.85 -7.97 -2.60
N TYR A 231 3.19 -9.08 -2.94
CA TYR A 231 2.58 -9.25 -4.26
C TYR A 231 1.62 -8.11 -4.63
N PHE A 232 0.72 -7.75 -3.70
CA PHE A 232 -0.25 -6.68 -3.95
C PHE A 232 0.40 -5.29 -4.03
N TYR A 233 1.50 -5.07 -3.32
CA TYR A 233 2.18 -3.77 -3.36
C TYR A 233 3.02 -3.57 -4.62
N ILE A 234 3.70 -4.62 -5.12
CA ILE A 234 4.66 -4.48 -6.22
C ILE A 234 4.06 -4.75 -7.60
N ASN A 235 2.99 -5.56 -7.69
CA ASN A 235 2.52 -6.11 -8.97
C ASN A 235 1.96 -5.05 -9.91
N SER A 236 1.08 -4.17 -9.43
CA SER A 236 0.42 -3.15 -10.24
C SER A 236 -0.07 -1.98 -9.41
N ALA A 237 -0.45 -0.87 -10.09
CA ALA A 237 -1.10 0.24 -9.42
C ALA A 237 -2.38 -0.23 -8.69
N PRO A 238 -2.64 0.23 -7.45
CA PRO A 238 -3.73 -0.28 -6.62
C PRO A 238 -5.12 -0.20 -7.25
N TRP A 239 -5.35 0.79 -8.12
CA TRP A 239 -6.63 1.02 -8.79
C TRP A 239 -6.88 0.14 -10.04
N LEU A 240 -5.87 -0.60 -10.48
CA LEU A 240 -6.02 -1.53 -11.60
C LEU A 240 -6.52 -2.89 -11.11
N PRO A 241 -7.31 -3.60 -11.94
CA PRO A 241 -7.67 -4.98 -11.63
C PRO A 241 -6.42 -5.83 -11.44
N ASN A 242 -6.35 -6.56 -10.33
CA ASN A 242 -5.20 -7.38 -9.98
C ASN A 242 -5.55 -8.87 -10.12
N ARG A 243 -4.80 -9.59 -10.95
CA ARG A 243 -4.97 -11.03 -11.15
C ARG A 243 -4.20 -11.78 -10.08
N PHE A 244 -4.91 -12.45 -9.19
CA PHE A 244 -4.26 -13.26 -8.15
C PHE A 244 -3.97 -14.67 -8.65
N HIS A 245 -2.68 -15.04 -8.70
CA HIS A 245 -2.28 -16.42 -8.97
C HIS A 245 -0.99 -16.78 -8.23
N GLY A 246 -0.95 -18.02 -7.71
CA GLY A 246 0.09 -18.46 -6.80
C GLY A 246 1.52 -18.41 -7.33
N LYS A 247 1.74 -18.63 -8.63
CA LYS A 247 3.08 -18.56 -9.23
C LYS A 247 3.67 -17.15 -9.14
N ALA A 248 2.86 -16.10 -9.36
CA ALA A 248 3.34 -14.73 -9.26
C ALA A 248 3.63 -14.33 -7.81
N VAL A 249 2.82 -14.79 -6.85
CA VAL A 249 3.10 -14.61 -5.42
C VAL A 249 4.44 -15.25 -5.04
N GLN A 250 4.67 -16.50 -5.45
CA GLN A 250 5.93 -17.21 -5.18
C GLN A 250 7.14 -16.57 -5.88
N GLU A 251 6.97 -16.02 -7.07
CA GLU A 251 8.05 -15.34 -7.77
C GLU A 251 8.45 -14.04 -7.04
N GLY A 252 7.49 -13.23 -6.64
CA GLY A 252 7.73 -12.04 -5.83
C GLY A 252 8.39 -12.38 -4.48
N GLN A 253 7.90 -13.43 -3.80
CA GLN A 253 8.51 -13.93 -2.58
C GLN A 253 9.98 -14.31 -2.78
N ARG A 254 10.27 -15.12 -3.81
CA ARG A 254 11.63 -15.61 -4.10
C ARG A 254 12.57 -14.46 -4.46
N LYS A 255 12.10 -13.53 -5.29
CA LYS A 255 12.94 -12.48 -5.88
C LYS A 255 13.34 -11.42 -4.85
N PHE A 256 12.44 -10.98 -4.01
CA PHE A 256 12.70 -9.96 -2.99
C PHE A 256 12.97 -10.57 -1.61
N MET A 257 11.99 -11.23 -1.01
CA MET A 257 12.09 -11.75 0.35
C MET A 257 13.17 -12.83 0.47
N GLY A 258 13.24 -13.75 -0.48
CA GLY A 258 14.28 -14.79 -0.50
C GLY A 258 15.68 -14.21 -0.65
N THR A 259 15.86 -13.14 -1.45
CA THR A 259 17.14 -12.46 -1.61
C THR A 259 17.56 -11.72 -0.33
N LEU A 260 16.62 -11.01 0.30
CA LEU A 260 16.85 -10.32 1.58
C LEU A 260 17.21 -11.35 2.68
N TRP A 261 16.45 -12.43 2.79
CA TRP A 261 16.70 -13.49 3.76
C TRP A 261 18.05 -14.15 3.59
N ASN A 262 18.44 -14.47 2.35
CA ASN A 262 19.74 -15.07 2.07
C ASN A 262 20.90 -14.11 2.39
N THR A 263 20.72 -12.82 2.19
CA THR A 263 21.71 -11.80 2.57
C THR A 263 21.84 -11.71 4.08
N TYR A 264 20.72 -11.68 4.79
CA TYR A 264 20.67 -11.74 6.24
C TYR A 264 21.32 -13.03 6.77
N ALA A 265 20.98 -14.20 6.24
CA ALA A 265 21.55 -15.48 6.65
C ALA A 265 23.07 -15.54 6.43
N PHE A 266 23.56 -14.97 5.31
CA PHE A 266 25.00 -14.81 5.07
C PHE A 266 25.66 -13.96 6.16
N PHE A 267 25.07 -12.80 6.49
CA PHE A 267 25.58 -11.93 7.57
C PHE A 267 25.66 -12.68 8.91
N VAL A 268 24.56 -13.30 9.33
CA VAL A 268 24.47 -14.00 10.61
C VAL A 268 25.45 -15.17 10.68
N LEU A 269 25.60 -15.93 9.60
CA LEU A 269 26.55 -17.05 9.56
C LEU A 269 27.96 -16.59 9.91
N TYR A 270 28.46 -15.56 9.23
CA TYR A 270 29.82 -15.09 9.44
C TYR A 270 29.96 -14.27 10.72
N ALA A 271 28.97 -13.49 11.10
CA ALA A 271 28.96 -12.79 12.38
C ALA A 271 29.08 -13.77 13.56
N ASN A 272 28.40 -14.91 13.50
CA ASN A 272 28.51 -15.95 14.53
C ASN A 272 29.90 -16.62 14.55
N ILE A 273 30.47 -16.90 13.39
CA ILE A 273 31.83 -17.50 13.28
C ILE A 273 32.88 -16.56 13.87
N ASP A 274 32.76 -15.26 13.59
CA ASP A 274 33.72 -14.25 14.02
C ASP A 274 33.39 -13.64 15.39
N ASN A 275 32.29 -14.02 16.03
CA ASN A 275 31.74 -13.40 17.25
C ASN A 275 31.60 -11.88 17.11
N PHE A 276 31.12 -11.44 15.94
CA PHE A 276 30.94 -10.03 15.65
C PHE A 276 29.75 -9.45 16.40
N ASP A 277 29.98 -8.31 17.05
CA ASP A 277 28.98 -7.56 17.82
C ASP A 277 29.00 -6.11 17.32
N ALA A 278 27.96 -5.69 16.62
CA ALA A 278 27.86 -4.38 16.01
C ALA A 278 27.89 -3.23 17.02
N THR A 279 27.50 -3.48 18.28
CA THR A 279 27.52 -2.44 19.33
C THR A 279 28.94 -2.04 19.76
N LYS A 280 29.94 -2.85 19.42
CA LYS A 280 31.36 -2.60 19.75
C LYS A 280 32.10 -1.76 18.71
N TYR A 281 31.48 -1.47 17.60
CA TYR A 281 32.12 -0.77 16.48
C TYR A 281 31.27 0.41 16.02
N THR A 282 31.93 1.37 15.38
CA THR A 282 31.28 2.52 14.73
C THR A 282 31.62 2.52 13.25
N LEU A 283 30.65 2.91 12.42
CA LEU A 283 30.85 3.11 11.00
C LEU A 283 31.67 4.39 10.79
N ASP A 284 32.90 4.26 10.32
CA ASP A 284 33.78 5.37 9.97
C ASP A 284 33.83 5.54 8.45
N TYR A 285 33.02 6.46 7.93
CA TYR A 285 32.84 6.66 6.48
C TYR A 285 34.16 6.93 5.73
N ASP A 286 35.12 7.62 6.36
CA ASP A 286 36.38 7.97 5.71
C ASP A 286 37.28 6.76 5.46
N LYS A 287 37.14 5.72 6.26
CA LYS A 287 37.87 4.46 6.14
C LYS A 287 37.22 3.40 5.27
N LEU A 288 36.05 3.68 4.72
CA LEU A 288 35.31 2.74 3.90
C LEU A 288 35.90 2.60 2.50
N THR A 289 35.77 1.41 1.94
CA THR A 289 36.10 1.18 0.51
C THR A 289 35.07 1.86 -0.40
N VAL A 290 35.42 1.99 -1.68
CA VAL A 290 34.48 2.52 -2.69
C VAL A 290 33.19 1.70 -2.76
N MET A 291 33.27 0.38 -2.61
CA MET A 291 32.10 -0.50 -2.61
C MET A 291 31.21 -0.31 -1.37
N ASP A 292 31.81 -0.08 -0.21
CA ASP A 292 31.05 0.24 1.01
C ASP A 292 30.32 1.58 0.85
N LYS A 293 31.01 2.60 0.35
CA LYS A 293 30.43 3.92 0.08
C LYS A 293 29.31 3.86 -0.95
N TRP A 294 29.49 3.04 -1.99
CA TRP A 294 28.45 2.81 -3.00
C TRP A 294 27.19 2.19 -2.37
N LEU A 295 27.31 1.14 -1.55
CA LEU A 295 26.16 0.51 -0.92
C LEU A 295 25.43 1.49 0.00
N LEU A 296 26.15 2.28 0.81
CA LEU A 296 25.54 3.28 1.71
C LEU A 296 24.90 4.43 0.94
N SER A 297 25.47 4.85 -0.19
CA SER A 297 24.86 5.82 -1.10
C SER A 297 23.54 5.27 -1.68
N LYS A 298 23.56 4.08 -2.25
CA LYS A 298 22.37 3.40 -2.77
C LYS A 298 21.31 3.18 -1.67
N LEU A 299 21.72 2.87 -0.44
CA LEU A 299 20.81 2.73 0.71
C LEU A 299 20.05 4.03 0.98
N ASN A 300 20.78 5.14 1.12
CA ASN A 300 20.16 6.43 1.41
C ASN A 300 19.30 6.92 0.24
N SER A 301 19.73 6.67 -1.01
CA SER A 301 18.93 6.94 -2.20
C SER A 301 17.64 6.10 -2.24
N ALA A 302 17.71 4.83 -1.84
CA ALA A 302 16.53 3.97 -1.76
C ALA A 302 15.58 4.42 -0.66
N VAL A 303 16.08 4.76 0.54
CA VAL A 303 15.26 5.30 1.64
C VAL A 303 14.55 6.58 1.21
N ALA A 304 15.27 7.52 0.56
CA ALA A 304 14.67 8.75 0.03
C ALA A 304 13.57 8.45 -1.00
N ALA A 305 13.81 7.52 -1.91
CA ALA A 305 12.83 7.14 -2.93
C ALA A 305 11.61 6.45 -2.31
N VAL A 306 11.79 5.61 -1.30
CA VAL A 306 10.68 4.94 -0.60
C VAL A 306 9.84 5.96 0.15
N ASP A 307 10.45 6.86 0.89
CA ASP A 307 9.76 7.89 1.68
C ASP A 307 8.95 8.83 0.77
N ASP A 308 9.57 9.38 -0.28
CA ASP A 308 8.87 10.23 -1.26
C ASP A 308 7.71 9.50 -1.95
N ASN A 309 7.94 8.25 -2.37
CA ASN A 309 6.89 7.49 -3.05
C ASN A 309 5.73 7.13 -2.11
N LEU A 310 6.00 6.72 -0.87
CA LEU A 310 4.94 6.46 0.12
C LEU A 310 4.19 7.74 0.50
N GLY A 311 4.90 8.85 0.71
CA GLY A 311 4.31 10.16 0.98
C GLY A 311 3.37 10.65 -0.14
N ASN A 312 3.61 10.20 -1.37
CA ASN A 312 2.80 10.51 -2.55
C ASN A 312 1.87 9.36 -2.97
N TYR A 313 1.68 8.36 -2.14
CA TYR A 313 0.83 7.17 -2.41
C TYR A 313 1.22 6.37 -3.66
N ARG A 314 2.50 6.43 -4.08
CA ARG A 314 3.07 5.65 -5.20
C ARG A 314 3.66 4.35 -4.68
N ILE A 315 2.81 3.45 -4.20
CA ILE A 315 3.19 2.25 -3.46
C ILE A 315 4.03 1.27 -4.32
N PRO A 316 3.69 0.97 -5.59
CA PRO A 316 4.51 0.09 -6.41
C PRO A 316 5.92 0.64 -6.68
N GLU A 317 6.06 1.96 -6.80
CA GLU A 317 7.35 2.62 -7.00
C GLU A 317 8.23 2.49 -5.75
N ALA A 318 7.65 2.65 -4.56
CA ALA A 318 8.34 2.41 -3.29
C ALA A 318 8.79 0.93 -3.17
N ALA A 319 7.92 -0.02 -3.51
CA ALA A 319 8.26 -1.44 -3.49
C ALA A 319 9.39 -1.79 -4.46
N ARG A 320 9.40 -1.20 -5.68
CA ARG A 320 10.48 -1.40 -6.65
C ARG A 320 11.81 -0.84 -6.16
N ALA A 321 11.81 0.32 -5.50
CA ALA A 321 13.03 0.87 -4.92
C ALA A 321 13.64 -0.05 -3.85
N LEU A 322 12.80 -0.69 -3.02
CA LEU A 322 13.24 -1.70 -2.05
C LEU A 322 13.81 -2.94 -2.75
N GLU A 323 13.12 -3.46 -3.78
CA GLU A 323 13.55 -4.65 -4.51
C GLU A 323 14.90 -4.42 -5.22
N GLU A 324 15.05 -3.27 -5.86
CA GLU A 324 16.30 -2.89 -6.57
C GLU A 324 17.47 -2.78 -5.59
N PHE A 325 17.28 -2.11 -4.46
CA PHE A 325 18.34 -2.01 -3.44
C PHE A 325 18.75 -3.38 -2.88
N VAL A 326 17.78 -4.25 -2.59
CA VAL A 326 18.08 -5.60 -2.06
C VAL A 326 18.81 -6.45 -3.10
N ASP A 327 18.50 -6.30 -4.39
CA ASP A 327 19.26 -6.95 -5.47
C ASP A 327 20.69 -6.43 -5.54
N ASP A 328 20.89 -5.13 -5.52
CA ASP A 328 22.22 -4.49 -5.51
C ASP A 328 23.05 -4.93 -4.30
N MET A 329 22.45 -4.92 -3.10
CA MET A 329 23.12 -5.36 -1.87
C MET A 329 23.57 -6.82 -1.96
N SER A 330 22.70 -7.73 -2.41
CA SER A 330 22.97 -9.16 -2.46
C SER A 330 23.91 -9.54 -3.63
N ASN A 331 23.51 -9.16 -4.86
CA ASN A 331 24.13 -9.66 -6.08
C ASN A 331 25.40 -8.89 -6.47
N TRP A 332 25.62 -7.71 -5.88
CA TRP A 332 26.81 -6.90 -6.14
C TRP A 332 27.66 -6.73 -4.89
N TYR A 333 27.16 -6.09 -3.86
CA TYR A 333 27.97 -5.81 -2.68
C TYR A 333 28.43 -7.10 -1.96
N VAL A 334 27.48 -7.94 -1.52
CA VAL A 334 27.82 -9.17 -0.77
C VAL A 334 28.67 -10.11 -1.63
N ARG A 335 28.28 -10.33 -2.88
CA ARG A 335 29.01 -11.23 -3.77
C ARG A 335 30.47 -10.79 -4.00
N ARG A 336 30.71 -9.49 -4.18
CA ARG A 336 32.07 -8.96 -4.38
C ARG A 336 32.86 -8.77 -3.08
N SER A 337 32.18 -8.71 -1.94
CA SER A 337 32.82 -8.54 -0.63
C SER A 337 33.05 -9.86 0.13
N ARG A 338 32.69 -11.01 -0.44
CA ARG A 338 32.76 -12.31 0.24
C ARG A 338 34.13 -12.61 0.84
N GLU A 339 35.19 -12.34 0.12
CA GLU A 339 36.60 -12.58 0.56
C GLU A 339 36.93 -11.79 1.83
N ARG A 340 36.34 -10.59 2.01
CA ARG A 340 36.52 -9.77 3.20
C ARG A 340 35.91 -10.46 4.44
N PHE A 341 34.73 -11.08 4.29
CA PHE A 341 34.09 -11.87 5.37
C PHE A 341 34.84 -13.18 5.65
N TRP A 342 35.50 -13.76 4.66
CA TRP A 342 36.31 -15.00 4.80
C TRP A 342 37.70 -14.76 5.33
N ALA A 343 38.20 -13.53 5.34
CA ALA A 343 39.51 -13.19 5.83
C ALA A 343 39.70 -13.61 7.30
N LYS A 344 40.91 -14.00 7.67
CA LYS A 344 41.25 -14.36 9.06
C LYS A 344 41.41 -13.10 9.89
N GLY A 345 40.98 -13.20 11.17
CA GLY A 345 41.06 -12.09 12.13
C GLY A 345 39.98 -11.03 11.90
N MET A 346 40.04 -9.96 12.68
CA MET A 346 39.09 -8.84 12.66
C MET A 346 39.83 -7.54 12.34
N GLU A 347 40.45 -7.54 11.15
CA GLU A 347 41.09 -6.33 10.64
C GLU A 347 40.05 -5.26 10.25
N GLN A 348 40.49 -4.00 10.19
CA GLN A 348 39.59 -2.86 9.97
C GLN A 348 38.73 -3.00 8.71
N ASP A 349 39.26 -3.55 7.62
CA ASP A 349 38.51 -3.77 6.37
C ASP A 349 37.36 -4.75 6.57
N LYS A 350 37.58 -5.83 7.32
CA LYS A 350 36.54 -6.80 7.65
C LYS A 350 35.48 -6.19 8.55
N ILE A 351 35.87 -5.40 9.56
CA ILE A 351 34.97 -4.65 10.45
C ILE A 351 34.10 -3.68 9.61
N ASN A 352 34.71 -2.97 8.68
CA ASN A 352 34.01 -2.07 7.78
C ASN A 352 32.96 -2.80 6.93
N ALA A 353 33.30 -3.98 6.40
CA ALA A 353 32.37 -4.81 5.65
C ALA A 353 31.15 -5.24 6.50
N TYR A 354 31.40 -5.70 7.74
CA TYR A 354 30.32 -6.06 8.67
C TYR A 354 29.44 -4.87 9.02
N MET A 355 30.06 -3.73 9.39
CA MET A 355 29.29 -2.53 9.79
C MET A 355 28.46 -1.97 8.63
N THR A 356 28.99 -1.98 7.42
CA THR A 356 28.28 -1.55 6.21
C THR A 356 27.07 -2.44 5.93
N LEU A 357 27.26 -3.77 5.97
CA LEU A 357 26.18 -4.71 5.70
C LEU A 357 25.15 -4.73 6.83
N TYR A 358 25.57 -4.62 8.09
CA TYR A 358 24.68 -4.48 9.24
C TYR A 358 23.78 -3.24 9.11
N THR A 359 24.40 -2.09 8.84
CA THR A 359 23.66 -0.82 8.64
C THR A 359 22.67 -0.95 7.49
N ALA A 360 23.08 -1.54 6.38
CA ALA A 360 22.20 -1.73 5.21
C ALA A 360 21.02 -2.64 5.54
N LEU A 361 21.26 -3.79 6.19
CA LEU A 361 20.19 -4.74 6.56
C LEU A 361 19.19 -4.13 7.54
N VAL A 362 19.66 -3.50 8.61
CA VAL A 362 18.76 -2.90 9.61
C VAL A 362 17.94 -1.77 9.01
N THR A 363 18.58 -0.89 8.24
CA THR A 363 17.90 0.27 7.64
C THR A 363 16.87 -0.15 6.60
N ILE A 364 17.23 -1.08 5.70
CA ILE A 364 16.28 -1.53 4.67
C ILE A 364 15.12 -2.33 5.26
N CYS A 365 15.35 -3.09 6.34
CA CYS A 365 14.27 -3.75 7.07
C CYS A 365 13.30 -2.75 7.69
N LYS A 366 13.78 -1.66 8.28
CA LYS A 366 12.92 -0.58 8.79
C LYS A 366 12.09 0.05 7.68
N ALA A 367 12.69 0.33 6.53
CA ALA A 367 11.96 0.90 5.37
C ALA A 367 10.94 -0.08 4.78
N ALA A 368 11.21 -1.38 4.82
CA ALA A 368 10.34 -2.43 4.29
C ALA A 368 9.27 -2.92 5.29
N ALA A 369 9.41 -2.61 6.58
CA ALA A 369 8.52 -3.10 7.64
C ALA A 369 7.02 -2.82 7.40
N PRO A 370 6.60 -1.66 6.84
CA PRO A 370 5.21 -1.44 6.51
C PRO A 370 4.65 -2.41 5.45
N MET A 371 5.50 -2.98 4.60
CA MET A 371 5.09 -3.88 3.50
C MET A 371 5.19 -5.36 3.87
N ILE A 372 6.29 -5.76 4.53
CA ILE A 372 6.58 -7.16 4.94
C ILE A 372 6.86 -7.22 6.44
N PRO A 373 5.85 -6.98 7.29
CA PRO A 373 6.03 -6.75 8.72
C PRO A 373 6.61 -7.94 9.50
N PHE A 374 6.29 -9.18 9.14
CA PHE A 374 6.69 -10.34 9.93
C PHE A 374 8.16 -10.69 9.70
N MET A 375 8.60 -10.73 8.45
CA MET A 375 9.98 -11.05 8.12
C MET A 375 10.96 -9.98 8.62
N THR A 376 10.59 -8.71 8.50
CA THR A 376 11.44 -7.61 8.98
C THR A 376 11.52 -7.57 10.50
N GLU A 377 10.44 -7.91 11.20
CA GLU A 377 10.44 -8.07 12.65
C GLU A 377 11.41 -9.17 13.10
N ASP A 378 11.35 -10.33 12.45
CA ASP A 378 12.21 -11.48 12.78
C ASP A 378 13.69 -11.14 12.58
N ILE A 379 14.03 -10.52 11.44
CA ILE A 379 15.39 -10.05 11.15
C ILE A 379 15.85 -9.01 12.18
N TYR A 380 15.02 -8.01 12.49
CA TYR A 380 15.34 -6.95 13.44
C TYR A 380 15.58 -7.48 14.86
N ARG A 381 14.70 -8.33 15.34
CA ARG A 381 14.84 -8.93 16.67
C ARG A 381 16.12 -9.73 16.79
N ASN A 382 16.51 -10.45 15.75
CA ASN A 382 17.73 -11.21 15.75
C ASN A 382 18.99 -10.32 15.59
N LEU A 383 18.97 -9.33 14.71
CA LEU A 383 20.15 -8.47 14.46
C LEU A 383 20.36 -7.40 15.51
N VAL A 384 19.28 -6.84 16.07
CA VAL A 384 19.36 -5.66 16.94
C VAL A 384 19.04 -6.03 18.39
N CYS A 385 17.83 -6.57 18.66
CA CYS A 385 17.42 -6.82 20.04
C CYS A 385 18.28 -7.87 20.74
N SER A 386 18.89 -8.81 20.00
CA SER A 386 19.75 -9.85 20.57
C SER A 386 21.07 -9.30 21.14
N ILE A 387 21.52 -8.13 20.68
CA ILE A 387 22.81 -7.53 21.06
C ILE A 387 22.65 -6.18 21.77
N ASP A 388 21.52 -5.48 21.60
CA ASP A 388 21.24 -4.18 22.23
C ASP A 388 19.90 -4.22 22.99
N PRO A 389 19.94 -4.47 24.31
CA PRO A 389 18.74 -4.47 25.14
C PRO A 389 18.05 -3.09 25.27
N SER A 390 18.72 -2.01 24.88
CA SER A 390 18.18 -0.64 24.92
C SER A 390 17.39 -0.26 23.66
N ALA A 391 17.52 -1.05 22.58
CA ALA A 391 16.78 -0.84 21.36
C ALA A 391 15.27 -1.10 21.57
N PRO A 392 14.39 -0.47 20.76
CA PRO A 392 12.98 -0.81 20.75
C PRO A 392 12.77 -2.32 20.60
N GLU A 393 11.84 -2.91 21.35
CA GLU A 393 11.59 -4.35 21.38
C GLU A 393 11.00 -4.91 20.08
N SER A 394 10.54 -4.03 19.19
CA SER A 394 9.98 -4.37 17.89
C SER A 394 10.42 -3.33 16.85
N ILE A 395 10.63 -3.78 15.60
CA ILE A 395 10.89 -2.90 14.46
C ILE A 395 9.75 -1.90 14.24
N HIS A 396 8.53 -2.29 14.61
CA HIS A 396 7.31 -1.48 14.46
C HIS A 396 7.19 -0.36 15.48
N LEU A 397 8.06 -0.33 16.48
CA LEU A 397 8.22 0.77 17.44
C LEU A 397 9.36 1.70 17.06
N CYS A 398 10.10 1.40 16.00
CA CYS A 398 11.13 2.26 15.46
C CYS A 398 10.54 3.34 14.57
N ASP A 399 11.22 4.50 14.52
CA ASP A 399 10.95 5.51 13.50
C ASP A 399 11.32 4.99 12.10
N PHE A 400 10.62 5.51 11.09
CA PHE A 400 11.01 5.29 9.70
C PHE A 400 12.42 5.84 9.47
N PRO A 401 13.29 5.14 8.70
CA PRO A 401 14.68 5.57 8.57
C PRO A 401 14.80 6.95 7.91
N THR A 402 15.67 7.78 8.46
CA THR A 402 16.00 9.09 7.90
C THR A 402 17.14 8.99 6.91
N VAL A 403 17.12 9.85 5.90
CA VAL A 403 18.17 9.93 4.87
C VAL A 403 19.37 10.71 5.40
N ASP A 404 20.57 10.16 5.26
CA ASP A 404 21.82 10.92 5.43
C ASP A 404 22.31 11.39 4.05
N GLU A 405 21.97 12.61 3.70
CA GLU A 405 22.35 13.24 2.43
C GLU A 405 23.88 13.28 2.18
N LYS A 406 24.68 13.26 3.25
CA LYS A 406 26.14 13.29 3.14
C LYS A 406 26.72 11.98 2.61
N MET A 407 25.98 10.89 2.76
CA MET A 407 26.37 9.57 2.24
C MET A 407 25.96 9.37 0.77
N ILE A 408 25.13 10.25 0.19
CA ILE A 408 24.68 10.13 -1.19
C ILE A 408 25.74 10.69 -2.14
N ASP A 409 26.37 9.80 -2.91
CA ASP A 409 27.30 10.14 -3.99
C ASP A 409 26.70 9.76 -5.34
N ARG A 410 26.03 10.71 -5.97
CA ARG A 410 25.37 10.51 -7.28
C ARG A 410 26.33 10.16 -8.42
N ALA A 411 27.57 10.65 -8.35
CA ALA A 411 28.58 10.32 -9.35
C ALA A 411 29.02 8.87 -9.23
N LEU A 412 29.22 8.38 -8.00
CA LEU A 412 29.55 6.98 -7.71
C LEU A 412 28.37 6.05 -8.10
N GLU A 413 27.14 6.39 -7.77
CA GLU A 413 25.96 5.63 -8.19
C GLU A 413 25.87 5.53 -9.72
N LYS A 414 25.98 6.65 -10.42
CA LYS A 414 25.94 6.71 -11.90
C LYS A 414 27.03 5.84 -12.54
N ALA A 415 28.25 5.93 -12.02
CA ALA A 415 29.37 5.13 -12.54
C ALA A 415 29.15 3.63 -12.34
N MET A 416 28.66 3.21 -11.16
CA MET A 416 28.32 1.82 -10.90
C MET A 416 27.13 1.34 -11.72
N ASP A 417 26.10 2.15 -11.92
CA ASP A 417 24.96 1.81 -12.79
C ASP A 417 25.44 1.56 -14.24
N GLU A 418 26.41 2.32 -14.71
CA GLU A 418 27.01 2.08 -16.03
C GLU A 418 27.81 0.76 -16.06
N VAL A 419 28.56 0.45 -15.00
CA VAL A 419 29.24 -0.85 -14.84
C VAL A 419 28.24 -2.00 -14.93
N LEU A 420 27.11 -1.89 -14.18
CA LEU A 420 26.08 -2.90 -14.17
C LEU A 420 25.49 -3.13 -15.56
N LYS A 421 25.18 -2.06 -16.30
CA LYS A 421 24.67 -2.13 -17.68
C LYS A 421 25.69 -2.83 -18.61
N ILE A 422 26.95 -2.44 -18.55
CA ILE A 422 27.99 -3.03 -19.37
C ILE A 422 28.13 -4.53 -19.06
N VAL A 423 28.10 -4.91 -17.78
CA VAL A 423 28.20 -6.33 -17.38
C VAL A 423 26.98 -7.13 -17.86
N VAL A 424 25.80 -6.60 -17.79
CA VAL A 424 24.54 -7.25 -18.28
C VAL A 424 24.65 -7.45 -19.81
N MET A 425 25.04 -6.41 -20.55
CA MET A 425 25.23 -6.51 -22.00
C MET A 425 26.35 -7.48 -22.37
N GLY A 426 27.50 -7.45 -21.67
CA GLY A 426 28.61 -8.37 -21.90
C GLY A 426 28.20 -9.82 -21.65
N ARG A 427 27.43 -10.12 -20.63
CA ARG A 427 26.86 -11.47 -20.37
C ARG A 427 25.90 -11.88 -21.50
N ALA A 428 25.07 -10.96 -22.00
CA ALA A 428 24.21 -11.23 -23.14
C ALA A 428 24.99 -11.55 -24.40
N CYS A 429 26.07 -10.81 -24.70
CA CYS A 429 26.98 -11.10 -25.82
C CYS A 429 27.63 -12.48 -25.69
N ARG A 430 28.12 -12.84 -24.49
CA ARG A 430 28.67 -14.17 -24.21
C ARG A 430 27.67 -15.28 -24.46
N ASN A 431 26.45 -15.11 -23.97
CA ASN A 431 25.37 -16.07 -24.16
C ASN A 431 25.00 -16.23 -25.64
N SER A 432 24.92 -15.14 -26.39
CA SER A 432 24.67 -15.17 -27.84
C SER A 432 25.74 -15.87 -28.61
N ALA A 433 27.02 -15.71 -28.19
CA ALA A 433 28.17 -16.39 -28.78
C ALA A 433 28.40 -17.81 -28.21
N ASN A 434 27.54 -18.27 -27.27
CA ASN A 434 27.69 -19.54 -26.56
C ASN A 434 29.03 -19.70 -25.82
N ILE A 435 29.60 -18.58 -25.32
CA ILE A 435 30.85 -18.55 -24.56
C ILE A 435 30.53 -18.52 -23.07
N LYS A 436 30.91 -19.57 -22.33
CA LYS A 436 30.65 -19.64 -20.87
C LYS A 436 31.48 -18.58 -20.15
N ASN A 437 30.91 -18.02 -19.06
CA ASN A 437 31.57 -16.94 -18.31
C ASN A 437 32.94 -17.35 -17.72
N ARG A 438 33.14 -18.64 -17.40
CA ARG A 438 34.41 -19.18 -16.92
C ARG A 438 35.52 -19.23 -18.00
N GLN A 439 35.16 -19.07 -19.27
CA GLN A 439 36.14 -19.02 -20.35
C GLN A 439 36.71 -17.60 -20.50
N PRO A 440 38.01 -17.36 -20.33
CA PRO A 440 38.57 -16.02 -20.44
C PRO A 440 38.50 -15.51 -21.88
N ILE A 441 38.26 -14.22 -22.04
CA ILE A 441 38.31 -13.49 -23.30
C ILE A 441 39.49 -12.54 -23.26
N GLY A 442 40.24 -12.42 -24.38
CA GLY A 442 41.44 -11.57 -24.45
C GLY A 442 41.12 -10.09 -24.36
N GLN A 443 40.10 -9.64 -25.08
CA GLN A 443 39.77 -8.23 -25.17
C GLN A 443 38.24 -8.00 -25.37
N MET A 444 37.73 -6.91 -24.80
CA MET A 444 36.39 -6.43 -24.97
C MET A 444 36.41 -4.93 -25.33
N TYR A 445 35.57 -4.53 -26.27
CA TYR A 445 35.37 -3.13 -26.65
C TYR A 445 34.06 -2.66 -26.15
N VAL A 446 34.02 -1.47 -25.54
CA VAL A 446 32.83 -0.86 -24.95
C VAL A 446 32.65 0.52 -25.55
N LYS A 447 31.44 0.80 -26.05
CA LYS A 447 31.00 2.15 -26.38
C LYS A 447 30.08 2.64 -25.24
N ALA A 448 30.54 3.62 -24.52
CA ALA A 448 29.81 4.26 -23.44
C ALA A 448 29.90 5.80 -23.56
N PRO A 449 29.00 6.58 -22.96
CA PRO A 449 29.04 8.04 -23.01
C PRO A 449 30.34 8.64 -22.48
N GLU A 450 30.92 8.01 -21.46
CA GLU A 450 32.15 8.42 -20.81
C GLU A 450 33.02 7.18 -20.51
N ALA A 451 34.33 7.31 -20.57
CA ALA A 451 35.25 6.28 -20.12
C ALA A 451 35.27 6.22 -18.60
N LEU A 452 35.16 5.01 -18.04
CA LEU A 452 35.22 4.76 -16.62
C LEU A 452 36.67 4.68 -16.11
N SER A 453 36.89 5.05 -14.84
CA SER A 453 38.20 4.91 -14.21
C SER A 453 38.60 3.43 -14.02
N ASP A 454 39.88 3.18 -13.80
CA ASP A 454 40.46 1.82 -13.68
C ASP A 454 39.75 0.97 -12.64
N PHE A 455 39.26 1.55 -11.54
CA PHE A 455 38.48 0.84 -10.52
C PHE A 455 37.24 0.16 -11.12
N TYR A 456 36.44 0.89 -11.88
CA TYR A 456 35.24 0.36 -12.54
C TYR A 456 35.55 -0.57 -13.70
N VAL A 457 36.63 -0.27 -14.47
CA VAL A 457 37.09 -1.11 -15.54
C VAL A 457 37.49 -2.49 -15.02
N ASN A 458 38.16 -2.56 -13.87
CA ASN A 458 38.54 -3.81 -13.23
C ASN A 458 37.28 -4.61 -12.77
N ILE A 459 36.25 -3.96 -12.28
CA ILE A 459 34.98 -4.63 -11.96
C ILE A 459 34.40 -5.30 -13.21
N ILE A 460 34.33 -4.60 -14.33
CA ILE A 460 33.83 -5.13 -15.61
C ILE A 460 34.68 -6.32 -16.07
N ALA A 461 36.00 -6.19 -16.01
CA ALA A 461 36.92 -7.21 -16.40
C ALA A 461 36.75 -8.51 -15.60
N ASP A 462 36.66 -8.38 -14.27
CA ASP A 462 36.43 -9.51 -13.35
C ASP A 462 35.08 -10.19 -13.62
N GLU A 463 33.99 -9.40 -13.69
CA GLU A 463 32.62 -9.89 -13.86
C GLU A 463 32.42 -10.64 -15.19
N LEU A 464 33.11 -10.21 -16.23
CA LEU A 464 33.01 -10.78 -17.56
C LEU A 464 34.17 -11.72 -17.90
N ASN A 465 35.12 -11.92 -16.99
CA ASN A 465 36.33 -12.71 -17.22
C ASN A 465 37.02 -12.30 -18.52
N VAL A 466 37.36 -11.01 -18.62
CA VAL A 466 38.03 -10.39 -19.78
C VAL A 466 39.35 -9.82 -19.32
N LYS A 467 40.43 -10.10 -20.09
CA LYS A 467 41.77 -9.64 -19.74
C LYS A 467 41.98 -8.14 -19.97
N LYS A 468 41.30 -7.56 -20.95
CA LYS A 468 41.42 -6.14 -21.30
C LYS A 468 40.06 -5.58 -21.75
N VAL A 469 39.62 -4.50 -21.11
CA VAL A 469 38.44 -3.72 -21.52
C VAL A 469 38.96 -2.42 -22.15
N THR A 470 38.48 -2.09 -23.34
CA THR A 470 38.87 -0.89 -24.08
C THR A 470 37.61 -0.08 -24.39
N PHE A 471 37.58 1.17 -23.95
CA PHE A 471 36.56 2.12 -24.34
C PHE A 471 36.87 2.73 -25.70
N THR A 472 35.87 2.82 -26.58
CA THR A 472 36.01 3.37 -27.92
C THR A 472 34.70 4.02 -28.37
N ASP A 473 34.82 5.09 -29.14
CA ASP A 473 33.67 5.79 -29.73
C ASP A 473 33.15 5.07 -30.98
N ASP A 474 34.00 4.28 -31.67
CA ASP A 474 33.65 3.53 -32.86
C ASP A 474 33.70 2.02 -32.62
N VAL A 475 32.56 1.38 -32.68
CA VAL A 475 32.36 -0.06 -32.59
C VAL A 475 31.90 -0.67 -33.91
N SER A 476 31.84 0.08 -34.98
CA SER A 476 31.32 -0.35 -36.29
C SER A 476 31.98 -1.60 -36.82
N SER A 477 33.31 -1.75 -36.57
CA SER A 477 34.11 -2.93 -36.99
C SER A 477 33.82 -4.20 -36.15
N TYR A 478 33.09 -4.07 -35.04
CA TYR A 478 32.85 -5.15 -34.08
C TYR A 478 31.37 -5.47 -33.90
N THR A 479 30.46 -4.79 -34.63
CA THR A 479 29.01 -4.93 -34.51
C THR A 479 28.37 -5.18 -35.86
N ASP A 480 27.47 -6.19 -35.90
CA ASP A 480 26.59 -6.45 -37.01
C ASP A 480 25.15 -6.06 -36.66
N TYR A 481 24.46 -5.52 -37.67
CA TYR A 481 23.03 -5.16 -37.50
C TYR A 481 22.16 -6.26 -38.08
N GLN A 482 21.29 -6.83 -37.23
CA GLN A 482 20.23 -7.73 -37.67
C GLN A 482 18.88 -7.01 -37.65
N PHE A 483 18.24 -6.95 -38.80
CA PHE A 483 16.90 -6.43 -38.92
C PHE A 483 15.88 -7.54 -38.60
N LYS A 484 15.11 -7.35 -37.52
CA LYS A 484 13.97 -8.22 -37.20
C LYS A 484 12.67 -7.47 -37.54
N PRO A 485 11.87 -7.97 -38.51
CA PRO A 485 10.60 -7.34 -38.82
C PRO A 485 9.68 -7.40 -37.60
N GLN A 486 9.09 -6.27 -37.25
CA GLN A 486 8.05 -6.24 -36.22
C GLN A 486 6.75 -6.77 -36.84
N LEU A 487 6.48 -8.05 -36.70
CA LEU A 487 5.33 -8.73 -37.31
C LEU A 487 3.98 -8.06 -36.99
N ARG A 488 3.86 -7.40 -35.84
CA ARG A 488 2.65 -6.60 -35.49
C ARG A 488 2.44 -5.39 -36.40
N THR A 489 3.49 -4.80 -36.94
CA THR A 489 3.44 -3.62 -37.83
C THR A 489 3.56 -3.99 -39.30
N VAL A 490 4.38 -4.99 -39.59
CA VAL A 490 4.72 -5.40 -40.95
C VAL A 490 3.69 -6.42 -41.49
N GLY A 491 3.20 -7.35 -40.62
CA GLY A 491 2.24 -8.36 -40.97
C GLY A 491 0.92 -7.80 -41.56
N PRO A 492 0.25 -6.82 -40.91
CA PRO A 492 -0.97 -6.21 -41.48
C PRO A 492 -0.75 -5.45 -42.78
N LYS A 493 0.50 -5.07 -43.09
CA LYS A 493 0.82 -4.21 -44.25
C LYS A 493 1.37 -4.99 -45.45
N TYR A 494 1.96 -6.16 -45.21
CA TYR A 494 2.68 -6.91 -46.26
C TYR A 494 2.35 -8.41 -46.29
N GLY A 495 1.47 -8.91 -45.41
CA GLY A 495 1.00 -10.31 -45.37
C GLY A 495 1.92 -11.19 -44.56
#